data_b7acc7ed05abbc923494ed4c00a2b5d6
#
_entry.id   b7acc7ed05abbc923494ed4c00a2b5d6
#
_cell.length_a   1.000
_cell.length_b   1.000
_cell.length_c   1.000
_cell.angle_alpha   90.00
_cell.angle_beta   90.00
_cell.angle_gamma   90.00
#
_symmetry.space_group_name_H-M   'P 1'
#
loop_
_entity.id
_entity.type
_entity.pdbx_description
1 polymer ?
#
loop_
_entity_poly.entity_id
_entity_poly.type
_entity_poly.pdbx_seq_one_letter_code
_entity_poly.pdbx_strand_id
1 'polypeptide(L)'
;MSVIKEVKLDYSSIAWCPFNGYPSIMVIASKKDMAPVEEESPKHISIYDWSLENVNNSKQLTQEALPSGVCALSWGCTAIPGNADAKGLICLGFGDGSVQFWIPAFSEEKGWSLSLVLCTASS
;
A
#
# COMPACT_ATOMS: atom_id res chain seq x y z
N MET A 1 -18.21 24.39 -10.18
CA MET A 1 -18.79 23.15 -9.63
C MET A 1 -17.69 22.23 -9.12
N SER A 2 -17.80 21.80 -7.91
CA SER A 2 -16.84 20.85 -7.35
C SER A 2 -17.35 19.42 -7.55
N VAL A 3 -16.44 18.54 -7.91
CA VAL A 3 -16.74 17.11 -8.01
C VAL A 3 -16.06 16.41 -6.86
N ILE A 4 -16.86 15.69 -6.08
CA ILE A 4 -16.36 14.90 -4.97
C ILE A 4 -16.57 13.44 -5.30
N LYS A 5 -15.49 12.67 -5.30
CA LYS A 5 -15.58 11.25 -5.41
C LYS A 5 -15.35 10.63 -4.03
N GLU A 6 -16.35 9.91 -3.57
CA GLU A 6 -16.22 9.16 -2.34
C GLU A 6 -16.01 7.69 -2.67
N VAL A 7 -14.93 7.12 -2.16
CA VAL A 7 -14.66 5.70 -2.28
C VAL A 7 -14.65 5.12 -0.88
N LYS A 8 -15.52 4.14 -0.67
CA LYS A 8 -15.56 3.47 0.62
C LYS A 8 -14.49 2.39 0.66
N LEU A 9 -13.47 2.66 1.45
CA LEU A 9 -12.47 1.66 1.81
C LEU A 9 -12.75 1.30 3.25
N ASP A 10 -12.73 0.01 3.56
CA ASP A 10 -12.73 -0.41 4.94
C ASP A 10 -11.51 0.19 5.62
N TYR A 11 -11.51 0.26 6.94
CA TYR A 11 -10.42 0.88 7.67
C TYR A 11 -9.08 0.65 6.99
N SER A 12 -8.46 1.72 6.50
CA SER A 12 -7.22 1.64 5.73
C SER A 12 -6.25 2.73 6.12
N SER A 13 -4.96 2.40 6.06
CA SER A 13 -3.88 3.37 6.09
C SER A 13 -3.44 3.64 4.67
N ILE A 14 -3.09 4.88 4.36
CA ILE A 14 -2.70 5.27 3.00
C ILE A 14 -1.41 6.08 3.03
N ALA A 15 -0.64 5.99 1.94
CA ALA A 15 0.52 6.83 1.73
C ALA A 15 0.70 7.07 0.24
N TRP A 16 1.07 8.30 -0.13
CA TRP A 16 1.34 8.65 -1.52
C TRP A 16 2.74 8.20 -1.93
N CYS A 17 2.90 7.89 -3.22
CA CYS A 17 4.22 7.61 -3.78
C CYS A 17 5.11 8.85 -3.63
N PRO A 18 6.30 8.73 -3.01
CA PRO A 18 7.17 9.88 -2.78
C PRO A 18 8.01 10.29 -3.99
N PHE A 19 7.94 9.54 -5.09
CA PHE A 19 8.76 9.81 -6.26
C PHE A 19 8.07 10.75 -7.24
N ASN A 20 8.84 11.66 -7.82
CA ASN A 20 8.34 12.52 -8.89
C ASN A 20 7.95 11.67 -10.11
N GLY A 21 6.92 12.10 -10.81
CA GLY A 21 6.43 11.37 -11.97
C GLY A 21 5.29 10.40 -11.67
N TYR A 22 4.95 10.22 -10.40
CA TYR A 22 3.87 9.32 -9.99
C TYR A 22 2.90 10.01 -9.03
N PRO A 23 2.30 11.16 -9.41
CA PRO A 23 1.52 11.96 -8.47
C PRO A 23 0.18 11.35 -8.07
N SER A 24 -0.31 10.36 -8.82
CA SER A 24 -1.61 9.73 -8.56
C SER A 24 -1.48 8.34 -7.93
N ILE A 25 -0.27 7.89 -7.64
CA ILE A 25 -0.04 6.55 -7.10
C ILE A 25 -0.01 6.58 -5.58
N MET A 26 -0.76 5.68 -4.95
CA MET A 26 -0.76 5.54 -3.50
C MET A 26 -0.79 4.07 -3.11
N VAL A 27 -0.24 3.78 -1.94
CA VAL A 27 -0.38 2.48 -1.30
C VAL A 27 -1.50 2.56 -0.28
N ILE A 28 -2.29 1.51 -0.21
CA ILE A 28 -3.39 1.37 0.74
C ILE A 28 -3.20 0.04 1.45
N ALA A 29 -3.20 0.05 2.78
CA ALA A 29 -3.10 -1.17 3.56
C ALA A 29 -4.27 -1.25 4.54
N SER A 30 -4.90 -2.41 4.65
CA SER A 30 -6.01 -2.62 5.56
C SER A 30 -5.56 -2.41 7.00
N LYS A 31 -6.27 -1.55 7.72
CA LYS A 31 -6.00 -1.24 9.11
C LYS A 31 -6.55 -2.32 10.02
N LYS A 32 -5.96 -2.46 11.21
CA LYS A 32 -6.56 -3.27 12.25
C LYS A 32 -7.90 -2.63 12.63
N ASP A 33 -8.99 -3.38 12.50
CA ASP A 33 -10.31 -2.90 12.87
C ASP A 33 -10.69 -3.35 14.28
N MET A 34 -11.82 -2.87 14.76
CA MET A 34 -12.33 -3.20 16.09
C MET A 34 -13.35 -4.34 16.08
N ALA A 35 -13.53 -4.98 14.94
CA ALA A 35 -14.49 -6.07 14.81
C ALA A 35 -14.02 -7.31 15.55
N PRO A 36 -14.94 -8.16 16.04
CA PRO A 36 -14.57 -9.46 16.58
C PRO A 36 -13.78 -10.28 15.54
N VAL A 37 -12.87 -11.14 16.02
CA VAL A 37 -11.98 -11.91 15.16
C VAL A 37 -12.77 -12.69 14.08
N GLU A 38 -13.90 -13.25 14.44
CA GLU A 38 -14.72 -14.03 13.50
C GLU A 38 -15.42 -13.18 12.44
N GLU A 39 -15.43 -11.86 12.61
CA GLU A 39 -16.02 -10.92 11.66
C GLU A 39 -14.97 -10.13 10.88
N GLU A 40 -13.68 -10.37 11.15
CA GLU A 40 -12.61 -9.67 10.44
C GLU A 40 -12.61 -10.07 8.96
N SER A 41 -12.58 -9.06 8.10
CA SER A 41 -12.40 -9.27 6.67
C SER A 41 -10.93 -9.54 6.34
N PRO A 42 -10.64 -10.19 5.21
CA PRO A 42 -9.26 -10.37 4.77
C PRO A 42 -8.53 -9.02 4.66
N LYS A 43 -7.26 -9.01 5.02
CA LYS A 43 -6.43 -7.81 5.00
C LYS A 43 -5.47 -7.85 3.83
N HIS A 44 -5.25 -6.70 3.21
CA HIS A 44 -4.44 -6.59 2.00
C HIS A 44 -3.61 -5.32 2.00
N ILE A 45 -2.51 -5.37 1.22
CA ILE A 45 -1.78 -4.18 0.80
C ILE A 45 -1.98 -4.05 -0.70
N SER A 46 -2.26 -2.83 -1.17
CA SER A 46 -2.60 -2.59 -2.58
C SER A 46 -1.96 -1.31 -3.06
N ILE A 47 -1.67 -1.24 -4.35
CA ILE A 47 -1.28 0.01 -5.01
C ILE A 47 -2.44 0.45 -5.89
N TYR A 48 -2.82 1.72 -5.75
CA TYR A 48 -3.91 2.34 -6.50
C TYR A 48 -3.40 3.51 -7.32
N ASP A 49 -3.99 3.66 -8.48
CA ASP A 49 -3.85 4.87 -9.28
C ASP A 49 -5.12 5.71 -9.10
N TRP A 50 -4.99 6.82 -8.37
CA TRP A 50 -6.09 7.75 -8.15
C TRP A 50 -5.95 8.91 -9.14
N SER A 51 -6.53 8.76 -10.32
CA SER A 51 -6.50 9.83 -11.31
C SER A 51 -7.34 11.01 -10.84
N LEU A 52 -6.67 12.09 -10.46
CA LEU A 52 -7.36 13.32 -10.02
C LEU A 52 -7.98 14.05 -11.19
N GLU A 53 -7.47 13.83 -12.41
CA GLU A 53 -8.03 14.42 -13.62
C GLU A 53 -9.28 13.71 -14.08
N ASN A 54 -9.33 12.39 -13.89
CA ASN A 54 -10.47 11.57 -14.26
C ASN A 54 -10.72 10.54 -13.17
N VAL A 55 -11.53 10.96 -12.18
CA VAL A 55 -11.79 10.14 -11.00
C VAL A 55 -12.46 8.81 -11.32
N ASN A 56 -13.10 8.69 -12.48
CA ASN A 56 -13.73 7.44 -12.91
C ASN A 56 -12.72 6.38 -13.36
N ASN A 57 -11.46 6.80 -13.60
CA ASN A 57 -10.40 5.90 -14.02
C ASN A 57 -9.50 5.43 -12.86
N SER A 58 -9.86 5.78 -11.63
CA SER A 58 -9.12 5.29 -10.46
C SER A 58 -9.26 3.77 -10.36
N LYS A 59 -8.13 3.08 -10.19
CA LYS A 59 -8.12 1.61 -10.20
C LYS A 59 -7.04 1.03 -9.32
N GLN A 60 -7.29 -0.19 -8.86
CA GLN A 60 -6.29 -0.99 -8.17
C GLN A 60 -5.34 -1.60 -9.18
N LEU A 61 -4.04 -1.40 -8.97
CA LEU A 61 -2.99 -1.89 -9.88
C LEU A 61 -2.41 -3.23 -9.44
N THR A 62 -2.27 -3.45 -8.13
CA THR A 62 -1.79 -4.71 -7.58
C THR A 62 -2.29 -4.87 -6.15
N GLN A 63 -2.37 -6.11 -5.68
CA GLN A 63 -2.83 -6.42 -4.33
C GLN A 63 -2.14 -7.67 -3.81
N GLU A 64 -1.72 -7.65 -2.56
CA GLU A 64 -1.14 -8.79 -1.88
C GLU A 64 -1.79 -8.97 -0.51
N ALA A 65 -1.86 -10.20 -0.03
CA ALA A 65 -2.47 -10.53 1.24
C ALA A 65 -1.57 -10.17 2.42
N LEU A 66 -2.19 -9.74 3.52
CA LEU A 66 -1.50 -9.47 4.78
C LEU A 66 -2.02 -10.42 5.86
N PRO A 67 -1.15 -10.76 6.86
CA PRO A 67 -1.58 -11.65 7.94
C PRO A 67 -2.58 -11.01 8.90
N SER A 68 -2.56 -9.68 9.00
CA SER A 68 -3.46 -8.94 9.88
C SER A 68 -3.52 -7.49 9.44
N GLY A 69 -4.34 -6.69 10.10
CA GLY A 69 -4.43 -5.26 9.83
C GLY A 69 -3.23 -4.50 10.36
N VAL A 70 -2.85 -3.43 9.66
CA VAL A 70 -1.69 -2.61 10.03
C VAL A 70 -2.08 -1.54 11.05
N CYS A 71 -1.10 -1.16 11.87
CA CYS A 71 -1.23 -0.03 12.79
C CYS A 71 -0.48 1.19 12.28
N ALA A 72 0.52 0.99 11.41
CA ALA A 72 1.33 2.07 10.87
C ALA A 72 1.78 1.72 9.46
N LEU A 73 1.93 2.75 8.64
CA LEU A 73 2.33 2.61 7.24
C LEU A 73 3.18 3.81 6.85
N SER A 74 4.28 3.54 6.15
CA SER A 74 5.13 4.59 5.61
C SER A 74 5.69 4.15 4.26
N TRP A 75 5.80 5.08 3.32
CA TRP A 75 6.44 4.86 2.02
C TRP A 75 7.59 5.85 1.89
N GLY A 76 8.81 5.36 2.00
CA GLY A 76 10.00 6.17 1.90
C GLY A 76 10.68 6.07 0.55
N CYS A 77 11.47 7.09 0.21
CA CYS A 77 12.15 7.15 -1.09
C CYS A 77 13.56 6.56 -1.05
N THR A 78 13.78 5.58 -0.20
CA THR A 78 15.06 4.89 -0.07
C THR A 78 15.41 4.15 -1.37
N ALA A 79 16.64 4.31 -1.84
CA ALA A 79 17.11 3.57 -3.00
C ALA A 79 17.38 2.12 -2.60
N ILE A 80 17.00 1.19 -3.48
CA ILE A 80 17.22 -0.25 -3.26
C ILE A 80 18.36 -0.70 -4.19
N PRO A 81 19.53 -1.03 -3.64
CA PRO A 81 20.65 -1.47 -4.48
C PRO A 81 20.31 -2.70 -5.31
N GLY A 82 20.71 -2.70 -6.57
CA GLY A 82 20.50 -3.82 -7.46
C GLY A 82 19.08 -3.97 -8.00
N ASN A 83 18.19 -3.02 -7.73
CA ASN A 83 16.81 -3.07 -8.21
C ASN A 83 16.43 -1.71 -8.79
N ALA A 84 16.63 -1.57 -10.10
CA ALA A 84 16.38 -0.30 -10.80
C ALA A 84 14.90 0.06 -10.88
N ASP A 85 14.02 -0.94 -10.83
CA ASP A 85 12.58 -0.72 -10.93
C ASP A 85 11.94 -0.40 -9.57
N ALA A 86 12.66 -0.58 -8.48
CA ALA A 86 12.14 -0.32 -7.13
C ALA A 86 11.84 1.17 -6.95
N LYS A 87 10.67 1.45 -6.36
CA LYS A 87 10.22 2.80 -6.07
C LYS A 87 10.16 3.02 -4.57
N GLY A 88 11.30 2.87 -3.91
CA GLY A 88 11.42 3.07 -2.49
C GLY A 88 11.09 1.84 -1.66
N LEU A 89 10.69 2.08 -0.43
CA LEU A 89 10.44 1.01 0.54
C LEU A 89 9.17 1.35 1.33
N ILE A 90 8.27 0.40 1.41
CA ILE A 90 7.06 0.51 2.21
C ILE A 90 7.28 -0.27 3.50
N CYS A 91 7.01 0.37 4.63
CA CYS A 91 7.14 -0.23 5.94
C CYS A 91 5.78 -0.33 6.61
N LEU A 92 5.41 -1.51 7.07
CA LEU A 92 4.16 -1.76 7.79
C LEU A 92 4.47 -2.18 9.21
N GLY A 93 3.78 -1.57 10.18
CA GLY A 93 3.84 -1.98 11.57
C GLY A 93 2.53 -2.62 11.97
N PHE A 94 2.61 -3.74 12.70
CA PHE A 94 1.44 -4.48 13.16
C PHE A 94 1.29 -4.38 14.68
N GLY A 95 0.07 -4.66 15.15
CA GLY A 95 -0.26 -4.51 16.57
C GLY A 95 0.51 -5.44 17.51
N ASP A 96 1.04 -6.56 16.99
CA ASP A 96 1.83 -7.50 17.78
C ASP A 96 3.31 -7.11 17.87
N GLY A 97 3.70 -5.98 17.29
CA GLY A 97 5.08 -5.53 17.27
C GLY A 97 5.89 -5.99 16.07
N SER A 98 5.30 -6.83 15.23
CA SER A 98 6.00 -7.26 14.01
C SER A 98 6.00 -6.13 12.97
N VAL A 99 6.95 -6.21 12.03
CA VAL A 99 7.13 -5.22 10.97
C VAL A 99 7.35 -5.96 9.67
N GLN A 100 6.76 -5.46 8.59
CA GLN A 100 7.03 -5.97 7.24
C GLN A 100 7.57 -4.85 6.37
N PHE A 101 8.52 -5.20 5.50
CA PHE A 101 9.05 -4.30 4.50
C PHE A 101 8.71 -4.82 3.12
N TRP A 102 8.11 -3.97 2.32
CA TRP A 102 7.69 -4.29 0.96
C TRP A 102 8.38 -3.37 -0.03
N ILE A 103 8.77 -3.91 -1.18
CA ILE A 103 9.34 -3.11 -2.26
C ILE A 103 8.28 -2.96 -3.35
N PRO A 104 7.78 -1.73 -3.57
CA PRO A 104 6.97 -1.43 -4.73
C PRO A 104 7.90 -1.23 -5.93
N ALA A 105 7.58 -1.83 -7.04
CA ALA A 105 8.39 -1.72 -8.25
C ALA A 105 7.49 -1.42 -9.43
N PHE A 106 8.01 -0.64 -10.39
CA PHE A 106 7.31 -0.30 -11.60
C PHE A 106 8.21 -0.49 -12.81
N SER A 107 7.70 -1.18 -13.83
CA SER A 107 8.31 -1.22 -15.16
C SER A 107 7.21 -1.00 -16.19
N GLU A 108 7.58 -0.43 -17.34
CA GLU A 108 6.60 -0.23 -18.43
C GLU A 108 6.06 -1.55 -18.93
N GLU A 109 6.86 -2.59 -18.84
CA GLU A 109 6.53 -3.92 -19.34
C GLU A 109 5.56 -4.66 -18.43
N LYS A 110 5.79 -4.60 -17.11
CA LYS A 110 5.04 -5.40 -16.13
C LYS A 110 4.07 -4.59 -15.27
N GLY A 111 4.18 -3.26 -15.28
CA GLY A 111 3.39 -2.40 -14.41
C GLY A 111 3.89 -2.43 -12.96
N TRP A 112 3.00 -2.17 -12.03
CA TRP A 112 3.33 -2.13 -10.61
C TRP A 112 3.29 -3.51 -9.97
N SER A 113 4.21 -3.76 -9.06
CA SER A 113 4.25 -4.98 -8.26
C SER A 113 4.69 -4.67 -6.83
N LEU A 114 4.36 -5.60 -5.93
CA LEU A 114 4.75 -5.52 -4.51
C LEU A 114 5.46 -6.80 -4.14
N SER A 115 6.62 -6.68 -3.50
CA SER A 115 7.40 -7.83 -3.05
C SER A 115 7.72 -7.70 -1.56
N LEU A 116 7.39 -8.72 -0.79
CA LEU A 116 7.76 -8.77 0.63
C LEU A 116 9.24 -9.13 0.73
N VAL A 117 10.02 -8.29 1.39
CA VAL A 117 11.48 -8.48 1.50
C VAL A 117 11.89 -8.95 2.87
N LEU A 118 11.22 -8.46 3.89
CA LEU A 118 11.57 -8.75 5.28
C LEU A 118 10.32 -8.74 6.14
N CYS A 119 10.24 -9.73 7.01
CA CYS A 119 9.20 -9.79 8.01
C CYS A 119 9.85 -10.11 9.35
N THR A 120 9.70 -9.21 10.33
CA THR A 120 10.25 -9.46 11.66
C THR A 120 9.20 -10.16 12.50
N ALA A 121 9.65 -11.08 13.36
CA ALA A 121 8.75 -11.71 14.30
C ALA A 121 8.51 -10.80 15.50
N SER A 122 7.31 -10.86 16.07
CA SER A 122 7.05 -10.17 17.32
C SER A 122 7.82 -10.85 18.46
N SER A 123 8.34 -10.04 19.34
CA SER A 123 9.06 -10.55 20.53
C SER A 123 8.11 -10.77 21.70
#